data_d2d61106b7668cb44deb440e78f2d2e2
#
_entry.id   d2d61106b7668cb44deb440e78f2d2e2
#
_cell.length_a   1.000
_cell.length_b   1.000
_cell.length_c   1.000
_cell.angle_alpha   90.00
_cell.angle_beta   90.00
_cell.angle_gamma   90.00
#
_symmetry.space_group_name_H-M   'P 1'
#
loop_
_entity.id
_entity.type
_entity.pdbx_description
1 polymer ?
#
loop_
_entity_poly.entity_id
_entity_poly.type
_entity_poly.pdbx_seq_one_letter_code
_entity_poly.pdbx_strand_id
1 'polypeptide(L)'
;IHAKVWGILPKERIEVKSKKENVDYKKLIAAGNCFAEGEEVIDYGFVERWILGMAEKYGVEVMQVGYDRYNAISTVQKLEAEGMECVEVKQHSSVLHPPTKLLREAILKREFAYDENRLLEINFQNARCTEDTNLNKYVNKKRSAGKVDMVISIIIAVYLMQQAMLSNTELDWGIQVI
;
A
#
# COMPACT_ATOMS: atom_id res chain seq x y z
N ILE A 1 4.79 -13.11 -5.37
CA ILE A 1 4.07 -11.84 -5.17
C ILE A 1 4.70 -10.79 -6.09
N HIS A 2 3.89 -10.13 -6.90
CA HIS A 2 4.33 -8.97 -7.70
C HIS A 2 3.57 -7.73 -7.23
N ALA A 3 4.30 -6.68 -6.81
CA ALA A 3 3.73 -5.46 -6.29
C ALA A 3 3.90 -4.30 -7.29
N LYS A 4 2.82 -3.56 -7.52
CA LYS A 4 2.82 -2.30 -8.24
C LYS A 4 2.29 -1.21 -7.30
N VAL A 5 3.07 -0.16 -7.03
CA VAL A 5 2.77 0.77 -5.93
C VAL A 5 3.01 2.21 -6.36
N TRP A 6 2.12 3.11 -5.97
CA TRP A 6 2.26 4.55 -6.20
C TRP A 6 2.02 5.34 -4.92
N GLY A 7 2.74 6.44 -4.77
CA GLY A 7 2.46 7.44 -3.75
C GLY A 7 1.57 8.55 -4.31
N ILE A 8 0.80 9.20 -3.44
CA ILE A 8 0.03 10.40 -3.78
C ILE A 8 0.36 11.47 -2.76
N LEU A 9 0.69 12.67 -3.23
CA LEU A 9 1.02 13.82 -2.39
C LEU A 9 0.23 15.06 -2.83
N PRO A 10 -0.19 15.93 -1.90
CA PRO A 10 -0.74 17.24 -2.24
C PRO A 10 0.34 18.11 -2.89
N LYS A 11 -0.01 18.86 -3.92
CA LYS A 11 0.90 19.69 -4.72
C LYS A 11 1.68 20.70 -3.87
N GLU A 12 1.00 21.44 -3.00
CA GLU A 12 1.61 22.46 -2.15
C GLU A 12 2.52 21.90 -1.06
N ARG A 13 2.43 20.60 -0.76
CA ARG A 13 3.26 19.94 0.24
C ARG A 13 4.56 19.37 -0.30
N ILE A 14 4.75 19.33 -1.62
CA ILE A 14 5.90 18.66 -2.26
C ILE A 14 7.23 19.24 -1.77
N GLU A 15 7.41 20.55 -1.79
CA GLU A 15 8.68 21.17 -1.40
C GLU A 15 8.98 21.01 0.09
N VAL A 16 7.96 21.21 0.93
CA VAL A 16 8.09 21.06 2.39
C VAL A 16 8.44 19.62 2.75
N LYS A 17 7.75 18.66 2.13
CA LYS A 17 8.01 17.22 2.33
C LYS A 17 9.38 16.81 1.81
N SER A 18 9.77 17.30 0.63
CA SER A 18 11.10 17.02 0.06
C SER A 18 12.22 17.42 1.02
N LYS A 19 12.14 18.62 1.59
CA LYS A 19 13.12 19.10 2.58
C LYS A 19 13.07 18.29 3.89
N LYS A 20 11.86 18.06 4.43
CA LYS A 20 11.67 17.39 5.71
C LYS A 20 12.10 15.92 5.67
N GLU A 21 11.81 15.23 4.58
CA GLU A 21 12.02 13.80 4.44
C GLU A 21 13.33 13.47 3.70
N ASN A 22 14.04 14.49 3.22
CA ASN A 22 15.25 14.39 2.39
C ASN A 22 15.03 13.51 1.15
N VAL A 23 13.89 13.72 0.46
CA VAL A 23 13.46 12.97 -0.71
C VAL A 23 13.12 13.94 -1.83
N ASP A 24 13.69 13.77 -3.01
CA ASP A 24 13.36 14.59 -4.18
C ASP A 24 12.04 14.11 -4.81
N TYR A 25 10.92 14.55 -4.23
CA TYR A 25 9.60 14.17 -4.73
C TYR A 25 9.31 14.67 -6.14
N LYS A 26 9.90 15.82 -6.59
CA LYS A 26 9.73 16.29 -7.97
C LYS A 26 10.32 15.29 -8.97
N LYS A 27 11.50 14.76 -8.68
CA LYS A 27 12.13 13.72 -9.49
C LYS A 27 11.34 12.42 -9.49
N LEU A 28 10.80 12.03 -8.34
CA LEU A 28 9.99 10.81 -8.21
C LEU A 28 8.64 10.92 -8.93
N ILE A 29 8.03 12.11 -8.95
CA ILE A 29 6.81 12.38 -9.73
C ILE A 29 7.13 12.28 -11.23
N ALA A 30 8.21 12.89 -11.69
CA ALA A 30 8.64 12.81 -13.07
C ALA A 30 8.97 11.38 -13.53
N ALA A 31 9.44 10.52 -12.61
CA ALA A 31 9.70 9.11 -12.83
C ALA A 31 8.44 8.22 -12.74
N GLY A 32 7.27 8.76 -12.40
CA GLY A 32 6.03 7.99 -12.27
C GLY A 32 5.91 7.17 -10.98
N ASN A 33 6.76 7.41 -9.99
CA ASN A 33 6.73 6.69 -8.71
C ASN A 33 5.65 7.23 -7.75
N CYS A 34 5.18 8.45 -7.98
CA CYS A 34 4.10 9.05 -7.23
C CYS A 34 3.38 10.13 -8.06
N PHE A 35 2.21 10.54 -7.59
CA PHE A 35 1.37 11.58 -8.18
C PHE A 35 1.29 12.80 -7.27
N ALA A 36 1.15 13.98 -7.89
CA ALA A 36 0.87 15.23 -7.23
C ALA A 36 -0.60 15.58 -7.46
N GLU A 37 -1.48 15.25 -6.51
CA GLU A 37 -2.92 15.42 -6.65
C GLU A 37 -3.56 16.06 -5.41
N GLY A 38 -4.44 17.03 -5.69
CA GLY A 38 -4.97 17.95 -4.69
C GLY A 38 -4.00 19.08 -4.38
N GLU A 39 -4.48 20.14 -3.76
CA GLU A 39 -3.68 21.33 -3.41
C GLU A 39 -2.99 21.15 -2.05
N GLU A 40 -3.62 21.53 -0.94
CA GLU A 40 -3.08 21.33 0.43
C GLU A 40 -3.32 19.91 0.97
N VAL A 41 -4.38 19.24 0.50
CA VAL A 41 -4.78 17.88 0.88
C VAL A 41 -4.88 16.99 -0.35
N ILE A 42 -4.80 15.69 -0.17
CA ILE A 42 -4.93 14.70 -1.26
C ILE A 42 -6.33 14.79 -1.88
N ASP A 43 -6.40 14.79 -3.22
CA ASP A 43 -7.67 14.58 -3.93
C ASP A 43 -8.07 13.10 -3.87
N TYR A 44 -8.97 12.77 -2.95
CA TYR A 44 -9.50 11.41 -2.85
C TYR A 44 -10.34 10.99 -4.06
N GLY A 45 -10.94 11.95 -4.78
CA GLY A 45 -11.61 11.66 -6.06
C GLY A 45 -10.62 11.14 -7.12
N PHE A 46 -9.38 11.61 -7.12
CA PHE A 46 -8.34 11.01 -7.95
C PHE A 46 -8.06 9.56 -7.54
N VAL A 47 -7.95 9.27 -6.23
CA VAL A 47 -7.73 7.91 -5.72
C VAL A 47 -8.84 6.97 -6.18
N GLU A 48 -10.11 7.42 -6.06
CA GLU A 48 -11.30 6.67 -6.50
C GLU A 48 -11.23 6.34 -8.00
N ARG A 49 -11.03 7.35 -8.84
CA ARG A 49 -10.90 7.16 -10.30
C ARG A 49 -9.72 6.27 -10.67
N TRP A 50 -8.60 6.40 -9.95
CA TRP A 50 -7.43 5.57 -10.17
C TRP A 50 -7.72 4.09 -9.91
N ILE A 51 -8.36 3.77 -8.78
CA ILE A 51 -8.73 2.40 -8.42
C ILE A 51 -9.74 1.83 -9.43
N LEU A 52 -10.81 2.58 -9.75
CA LEU A 52 -11.83 2.15 -10.72
C LEU A 52 -11.25 1.93 -12.13
N GLY A 53 -10.25 2.71 -12.52
CA GLY A 53 -9.59 2.60 -13.83
C GLY A 53 -8.54 1.48 -13.93
N MET A 54 -8.25 0.74 -12.86
CA MET A 54 -7.18 -0.28 -12.86
C MET A 54 -7.43 -1.40 -13.86
N ALA A 55 -8.66 -1.88 -13.92
CA ALA A 55 -9.05 -2.96 -14.82
C ALA A 55 -8.77 -2.58 -16.28
N GLU A 56 -9.19 -1.41 -16.71
CA GLU A 56 -8.99 -0.92 -18.08
C GLU A 56 -7.50 -0.64 -18.36
N LYS A 57 -6.82 0.01 -17.42
CA LYS A 57 -5.44 0.48 -17.63
C LYS A 57 -4.41 -0.64 -17.62
N TYR A 58 -4.62 -1.66 -16.79
CA TYR A 58 -3.62 -2.73 -16.57
C TYR A 58 -4.13 -4.12 -16.95
N GLY A 59 -5.38 -4.27 -17.39
CA GLY A 59 -5.96 -5.56 -17.73
C GLY A 59 -6.10 -6.50 -16.53
N VAL A 60 -6.35 -5.94 -15.34
CA VAL A 60 -6.43 -6.69 -14.08
C VAL A 60 -7.85 -6.62 -13.52
N GLU A 61 -8.26 -7.66 -12.81
CA GLU A 61 -9.47 -7.64 -12.00
C GLU A 61 -9.12 -7.23 -10.56
N VAL A 62 -9.78 -6.19 -10.04
CA VAL A 62 -9.61 -5.77 -8.65
C VAL A 62 -10.55 -6.60 -7.78
N MET A 63 -10.02 -7.61 -7.11
CA MET A 63 -10.80 -8.52 -6.28
C MET A 63 -11.27 -7.87 -4.98
N GLN A 64 -10.39 -7.17 -4.30
CA GLN A 64 -10.66 -6.51 -3.02
C GLN A 64 -9.83 -5.25 -2.87
N VAL A 65 -10.35 -4.27 -2.12
CA VAL A 65 -9.66 -3.05 -1.73
C VAL A 65 -9.45 -3.06 -0.21
N GLY A 66 -8.20 -3.26 0.23
CA GLY A 66 -7.84 -3.16 1.65
C GLY A 66 -7.53 -1.73 2.05
N TYR A 67 -8.05 -1.29 3.21
CA TYR A 67 -7.84 0.06 3.67
C TYR A 67 -7.61 0.17 5.18
N ASP A 68 -6.88 1.23 5.57
CA ASP A 68 -6.83 1.72 6.95
C ASP A 68 -8.00 2.70 7.17
N ARG A 69 -8.77 2.53 8.22
CA ARG A 69 -9.99 3.31 8.51
C ARG A 69 -9.77 4.83 8.52
N TYR A 70 -8.56 5.28 8.82
CA TYR A 70 -8.28 6.71 8.95
C TYR A 70 -8.41 7.43 7.61
N ASN A 71 -9.37 8.37 7.53
CA ASN A 71 -9.69 9.17 6.33
C ASN A 71 -10.20 8.41 5.09
N ALA A 72 -10.50 7.11 5.18
CA ALA A 72 -10.89 6.30 4.02
C ALA A 72 -12.41 6.13 3.85
N ILE A 73 -13.22 6.44 4.85
CA ILE A 73 -14.65 6.08 4.89
C ILE A 73 -15.42 6.58 3.66
N SER A 74 -15.26 7.85 3.28
CA SER A 74 -15.99 8.42 2.13
C SER A 74 -15.58 7.76 0.81
N THR A 75 -14.28 7.50 0.62
CA THR A 75 -13.75 6.82 -0.57
C THR A 75 -14.24 5.39 -0.63
N VAL A 76 -14.23 4.68 0.48
CA VAL A 76 -14.72 3.30 0.59
C VAL A 76 -16.20 3.21 0.21
N GLN A 77 -17.06 4.07 0.76
CA GLN A 77 -18.49 4.09 0.42
C GLN A 77 -18.74 4.28 -1.08
N LYS A 78 -17.94 5.10 -1.76
CA LYS A 78 -18.06 5.30 -3.21
C LYS A 78 -17.57 4.07 -3.99
N LEU A 79 -16.46 3.46 -3.58
CA LEU A 79 -15.97 2.24 -4.23
C LEU A 79 -16.95 1.07 -4.05
N GLU A 80 -17.56 0.93 -2.87
CA GLU A 80 -18.61 -0.06 -2.61
C GLU A 80 -19.87 0.20 -3.46
N ALA A 81 -20.22 1.47 -3.67
CA ALA A 81 -21.34 1.84 -4.57
C ALA A 81 -21.08 1.45 -6.03
N GLU A 82 -19.81 1.40 -6.45
CA GLU A 82 -19.36 0.91 -7.76
C GLU A 82 -19.15 -0.63 -7.79
N GLY A 83 -19.54 -1.33 -6.72
CA GLY A 83 -19.50 -2.79 -6.64
C GLY A 83 -18.17 -3.40 -6.18
N MET A 84 -17.23 -2.59 -5.69
CA MET A 84 -15.97 -3.10 -5.16
C MET A 84 -16.10 -3.65 -3.75
N GLU A 85 -15.48 -4.78 -3.48
CA GLU A 85 -15.36 -5.32 -2.13
C GLU A 85 -14.27 -4.58 -1.35
N CYS A 86 -14.65 -3.84 -0.30
CA CYS A 86 -13.72 -3.07 0.53
C CYS A 86 -13.58 -3.71 1.91
N VAL A 87 -12.34 -3.90 2.38
CA VAL A 87 -12.02 -4.58 3.64
C VAL A 87 -11.19 -3.68 4.55
N GLU A 88 -11.72 -3.35 5.73
CA GLU A 88 -10.96 -2.65 6.77
C GLU A 88 -9.88 -3.55 7.36
N VAL A 89 -8.62 -3.14 7.26
CA VAL A 89 -7.50 -3.84 7.88
C VAL A 89 -7.00 -3.07 9.09
N LYS A 90 -7.29 -3.59 10.28
CA LYS A 90 -6.91 -2.97 11.55
C LYS A 90 -5.39 -2.90 11.69
N GLN A 91 -4.87 -1.71 12.03
CA GLN A 91 -3.43 -1.47 12.21
C GLN A 91 -2.94 -1.97 13.59
N HIS A 92 -3.32 -3.18 13.97
CA HIS A 92 -2.93 -3.83 15.21
C HIS A 92 -1.83 -4.86 14.96
N SER A 93 -0.88 -5.00 15.89
CA SER A 93 0.26 -5.92 15.77
C SER A 93 -0.14 -7.36 15.46
N SER A 94 -1.17 -7.88 16.11
CA SER A 94 -1.68 -9.25 15.87
C SER A 94 -2.25 -9.45 14.47
N VAL A 95 -2.82 -8.40 13.85
CA VAL A 95 -3.36 -8.43 12.49
C VAL A 95 -2.25 -8.31 11.46
N LEU A 96 -1.28 -7.42 11.71
CA LEU A 96 -0.20 -7.13 10.78
C LEU A 96 0.97 -8.13 10.86
N HIS A 97 1.07 -8.93 11.96
CA HIS A 97 2.14 -9.91 12.12
C HIS A 97 2.18 -10.99 11.02
N PRO A 98 1.08 -11.74 10.76
CA PRO A 98 1.11 -12.78 9.75
C PRO A 98 1.47 -12.28 8.35
N PRO A 99 0.85 -11.21 7.80
CA PRO A 99 1.21 -10.71 6.47
C PRO A 99 2.61 -10.08 6.42
N THR A 100 3.10 -9.46 7.51
CA THR A 100 4.49 -8.96 7.59
C THR A 100 5.48 -10.13 7.51
N LYS A 101 5.20 -11.23 8.21
CA LYS A 101 6.02 -12.44 8.16
C LYS A 101 6.03 -13.04 6.75
N LEU A 102 4.86 -13.20 6.13
CA LEU A 102 4.73 -13.75 4.79
C LEU A 102 5.48 -12.90 3.75
N LEU A 103 5.30 -11.57 3.78
CA LEU A 103 6.03 -10.65 2.90
C LEU A 103 7.55 -10.80 3.09
N ARG A 104 8.02 -10.84 4.34
CA ARG A 104 9.44 -11.01 4.65
C ARG A 104 9.98 -12.34 4.10
N GLU A 105 9.25 -13.43 4.27
CA GLU A 105 9.61 -14.75 3.73
C GLU A 105 9.68 -14.73 2.20
N ALA A 106 8.68 -14.13 1.53
CA ALA A 106 8.69 -13.97 0.08
C ALA A 106 9.90 -13.17 -0.42
N ILE A 107 10.28 -12.09 0.27
CA ILE A 107 11.49 -11.31 -0.06
C ILE A 107 12.74 -12.18 0.09
N LEU A 108 12.90 -12.91 1.19
CA LEU A 108 14.07 -13.76 1.44
C LEU A 108 14.19 -14.92 0.46
N LYS A 109 13.07 -15.47 0.02
CA LYS A 109 13.00 -16.54 -0.99
C LYS A 109 13.10 -16.02 -2.43
N ARG A 110 13.17 -14.69 -2.64
CA ARG A 110 13.14 -14.06 -3.97
C ARG A 110 11.83 -14.32 -4.74
N GLU A 111 10.75 -14.50 -4.02
CA GLU A 111 9.38 -14.68 -4.54
C GLU A 111 8.57 -13.37 -4.53
N PHE A 112 9.21 -12.27 -4.15
CA PHE A 112 8.66 -10.92 -4.18
C PHE A 112 9.34 -10.10 -5.28
N ALA A 113 8.55 -9.57 -6.20
CA ALA A 113 8.99 -8.68 -7.27
C ALA A 113 8.18 -7.38 -7.25
N TYR A 114 8.73 -6.33 -7.82
CA TYR A 114 8.06 -5.04 -8.01
C TYR A 114 8.62 -4.33 -9.23
N ASP A 115 7.82 -3.48 -9.86
CA ASP A 115 8.28 -2.60 -10.93
C ASP A 115 9.24 -1.55 -10.35
N GLU A 116 10.20 -1.08 -11.15
CA GLU A 116 11.18 -0.09 -10.71
C GLU A 116 10.50 1.12 -10.06
N ASN A 117 10.69 1.27 -8.75
CA ASN A 117 10.09 2.32 -7.96
C ASN A 117 11.02 2.77 -6.83
N ARG A 118 11.72 3.86 -7.07
CA ARG A 118 12.68 4.40 -6.10
C ARG A 118 12.02 4.85 -4.79
N LEU A 119 10.78 5.33 -4.83
CA LEU A 119 10.05 5.70 -3.61
C LEU A 119 9.72 4.49 -2.75
N LEU A 120 9.36 3.36 -3.37
CA LEU A 120 9.15 2.10 -2.66
C LEU A 120 10.43 1.60 -2.00
N GLU A 121 11.57 1.66 -2.70
CA GLU A 121 12.86 1.27 -2.12
C GLU A 121 13.21 2.11 -0.89
N ILE A 122 13.00 3.44 -0.95
CA ILE A 122 13.18 4.33 0.21
C ILE A 122 12.25 3.92 1.36
N ASN A 123 10.99 3.56 1.08
CA ASN A 123 10.05 3.07 2.09
C ASN A 123 10.54 1.76 2.74
N PHE A 124 11.08 0.81 1.96
CA PHE A 124 11.68 -0.41 2.51
C PHE A 124 12.93 -0.10 3.36
N GLN A 125 13.81 0.78 2.92
CA GLN A 125 14.99 1.20 3.67
C GLN A 125 14.63 1.84 5.02
N ASN A 126 13.52 2.59 5.07
CA ASN A 126 13.01 3.22 6.28
C ASN A 126 12.36 2.22 7.24
N ALA A 127 11.81 1.12 6.73
CA ALA A 127 10.98 0.21 7.51
C ALA A 127 11.75 -0.42 8.67
N ARG A 128 11.15 -0.38 9.86
CA ARG A 128 11.65 -1.06 11.06
C ARG A 128 10.55 -1.92 11.64
N CYS A 129 10.87 -3.20 11.83
CA CYS A 129 10.00 -4.11 12.55
C CYS A 129 10.25 -4.01 14.06
N THR A 130 9.17 -4.10 14.82
CA THR A 130 9.20 -4.25 16.27
C THR A 130 8.38 -5.46 16.69
N GLU A 131 8.67 -5.99 17.86
CA GLU A 131 7.87 -7.03 18.50
C GLU A 131 7.04 -6.43 19.63
N ASP A 132 5.82 -6.90 19.78
CA ASP A 132 5.02 -6.64 20.97
C ASP A 132 5.25 -7.70 22.07
N THR A 133 4.56 -7.59 23.17
CA THR A 133 4.66 -8.53 24.32
C THR A 133 4.23 -9.96 23.96
N ASN A 134 3.48 -10.14 22.89
CA ASN A 134 3.02 -11.44 22.39
C ASN A 134 3.92 -11.97 21.26
N LEU A 135 5.09 -11.38 21.07
CA LEU A 135 6.05 -11.72 20.02
C LEU A 135 5.53 -11.46 18.58
N ASN A 136 4.48 -10.65 18.44
CA ASN A 136 4.01 -10.23 17.12
C ASN A 136 4.98 -9.23 16.52
N LYS A 137 5.62 -9.61 15.43
CA LYS A 137 6.57 -8.77 14.70
C LYS A 137 5.89 -8.08 13.53
N TYR A 138 5.91 -6.77 13.49
CA TYR A 138 5.24 -5.95 12.48
C TYR A 138 6.02 -4.68 12.17
N VAL A 139 5.77 -4.08 10.99
CA VAL A 139 6.37 -2.78 10.63
C VAL A 139 5.75 -1.68 11.48
N ASN A 140 6.58 -0.99 12.25
CA ASN A 140 6.13 0.07 13.16
C ASN A 140 6.43 1.45 12.58
N LYS A 141 5.37 2.17 12.16
CA LYS A 141 5.48 3.52 11.58
C LYS A 141 6.24 4.50 12.49
N LYS A 142 6.03 4.44 13.82
CA LYS A 142 6.67 5.37 14.78
C LYS A 142 8.16 5.10 14.99
N ARG A 143 8.61 3.86 14.82
CA ARG A 143 10.01 3.46 14.99
C ARG A 143 10.78 3.38 13.68
N SER A 144 10.11 3.52 12.55
CA SER A 144 10.72 3.57 11.22
C SER A 144 11.51 4.87 11.02
N ALA A 145 12.55 4.81 10.21
CA ALA A 145 13.47 5.94 9.99
C ALA A 145 12.85 7.08 9.15
N GLY A 146 11.72 6.82 8.49
CA GLY A 146 11.00 7.76 7.65
C GLY A 146 9.65 7.17 7.22
N LYS A 147 9.12 7.62 6.09
CA LYS A 147 7.85 7.13 5.55
C LYS A 147 7.93 5.67 5.14
N VAL A 148 6.87 4.92 5.47
CA VAL A 148 6.73 3.48 5.19
C VAL A 148 5.33 3.14 4.68
N ASP A 149 4.59 4.14 4.23
CA ASP A 149 3.17 3.98 3.87
C ASP A 149 3.00 2.98 2.71
N MET A 150 3.90 2.98 1.72
CA MET A 150 3.89 2.00 0.63
C MET A 150 4.13 0.56 1.13
N VAL A 151 5.04 0.36 2.07
CA VAL A 151 5.28 -0.97 2.68
C VAL A 151 4.05 -1.44 3.45
N ILE A 152 3.39 -0.54 4.19
CA ILE A 152 2.14 -0.85 4.89
C ILE A 152 1.03 -1.22 3.90
N SER A 153 0.91 -0.50 2.78
CA SER A 153 -0.08 -0.83 1.74
C SER A 153 0.16 -2.23 1.15
N ILE A 154 1.42 -2.61 0.90
CA ILE A 154 1.76 -3.97 0.48
C ILE A 154 1.38 -5.00 1.57
N ILE A 155 1.65 -4.72 2.84
CA ILE A 155 1.29 -5.61 3.95
C ILE A 155 -0.24 -5.79 4.04
N ILE A 156 -1.02 -4.73 3.83
CA ILE A 156 -2.48 -4.80 3.75
C ILE A 156 -2.93 -5.70 2.59
N ALA A 157 -2.35 -5.54 1.41
CA ALA A 157 -2.67 -6.37 0.26
C ALA A 157 -2.27 -7.86 0.49
N VAL A 158 -1.11 -8.10 1.11
CA VAL A 158 -0.70 -9.46 1.51
C VAL A 158 -1.63 -10.06 2.56
N TYR A 159 -2.19 -9.24 3.47
CA TYR A 159 -3.23 -9.69 4.41
C TYR A 159 -4.47 -10.19 3.66
N LEU A 160 -4.99 -9.42 2.71
CA LEU A 160 -6.16 -9.83 1.92
C LEU A 160 -5.89 -11.12 1.14
N MET A 161 -4.74 -11.20 0.48
CA MET A 161 -4.29 -12.40 -0.21
C MET A 161 -4.28 -13.62 0.72
N GLN A 162 -3.73 -13.46 1.93
CA GLN A 162 -3.67 -14.54 2.93
C GLN A 162 -5.06 -14.96 3.40
N GLN A 163 -5.99 -14.02 3.63
CA GLN A 163 -7.37 -14.34 4.01
C GLN A 163 -8.09 -15.11 2.89
N ALA A 164 -7.92 -14.70 1.64
CA ALA A 164 -8.48 -15.38 0.49
C ALA A 164 -7.97 -16.82 0.35
N MET A 165 -6.68 -17.06 0.55
CA MET A 165 -6.08 -18.40 0.55
C MET A 165 -6.63 -19.29 1.66
N LEU A 166 -6.90 -18.73 2.86
CA LEU A 166 -7.42 -19.46 4.01
C LEU A 166 -8.91 -19.78 3.87
N SER A 167 -9.67 -18.99 3.15
CA SER A 167 -11.12 -19.20 2.94
C SER A 167 -11.46 -20.31 1.95
N ASN A 168 -10.45 -21.02 1.41
CA ASN A 168 -10.63 -22.15 0.48
C ASN A 168 -11.45 -21.80 -0.78
N THR A 169 -11.48 -20.55 -1.17
CA THR A 169 -11.99 -20.20 -2.49
C THR A 169 -10.97 -20.71 -3.51
N GLU A 170 -11.36 -21.72 -4.32
CA GLU A 170 -10.63 -22.19 -5.50
C GLU A 170 -10.59 -21.07 -6.56
N LEU A 171 -9.81 -20.06 -6.29
CA LEU A 171 -9.52 -19.01 -7.25
C LEU A 171 -8.06 -19.19 -7.64
N ASP A 172 -7.85 -19.44 -8.92
CA ASP A 172 -6.52 -19.44 -9.54
C ASP A 172 -6.05 -17.97 -9.55
N TRP A 173 -5.43 -17.57 -8.41
CA TRP A 173 -5.02 -16.20 -8.18
C TRP A 173 -3.75 -15.88 -8.98
N GLY A 174 -3.93 -15.36 -10.17
CA GLY A 174 -2.93 -14.50 -10.77
C GLY A 174 -2.90 -13.18 -9.99
N ILE A 175 -2.23 -13.14 -8.83
CA ILE A 175 -2.27 -11.98 -7.94
C ILE A 175 -1.34 -10.89 -8.46
N GLN A 176 -1.92 -9.87 -9.03
CA GLN A 176 -1.27 -8.57 -9.19
C GLN A 176 -1.68 -7.71 -7.99
N VAL A 177 -0.74 -7.47 -7.07
CA VAL A 177 -0.92 -6.52 -5.98
C VAL A 177 -0.67 -5.13 -6.54
N ILE A 178 -1.69 -4.31 -6.57
CA ILE A 178 -1.67 -2.94 -7.08
C ILE A 178 -1.35 -1.97 -5.95
#